data_3f9913d226d7cb103ac7d738b46fe121
#
_entry.id   3f9913d226d7cb103ac7d738b46fe121
#
_cell.length_a   1.000
_cell.length_b   1.000
_cell.length_c   1.000
_cell.angle_alpha   90.00
_cell.angle_beta   90.00
_cell.angle_gamma   90.00
#
_symmetry.space_group_name_H-M   'P 1'
#
loop_
_entity.id
_entity.type
_entity.pdbx_description
1 polymer ?
#
loop_
_entity_poly.entity_id
_entity_poly.type
_entity_poly.pdbx_seq_one_letter_code
_entity_poly.pdbx_strand_id
1 'polypeptide(L)'
;MNEEEINKQLYLLQRYQEQAEQIYGEAEIIERIISEYERAIETLQEMDTTSEKDVLMPVGGNVFAYASLKDTGKVIVNVGSGVFIEKPINAAIDILNRKIDDLRKSQERLIKTAEEIKARMEEIGRKISEGDVQVSEKKD
;
A
#
# COMPACT_ATOMS: atom_id res chain seq x y z
N MET A 1 5.34 -3.97 -39.30
CA MET A 1 4.40 -2.90 -38.81
C MET A 1 4.71 -1.59 -39.53
N ASN A 2 3.69 -0.85 -39.94
CA ASN A 2 3.88 0.49 -40.48
C ASN A 2 4.05 1.51 -39.36
N GLU A 3 4.40 2.73 -39.73
CA GLU A 3 4.65 3.81 -38.77
C GLU A 3 3.42 4.12 -37.89
N GLU A 4 2.22 4.08 -38.47
CA GLU A 4 0.97 4.31 -37.75
C GLU A 4 0.72 3.24 -36.68
N GLU A 5 0.97 1.99 -37.01
CA GLU A 5 0.84 0.87 -36.06
C GLU A 5 1.85 0.96 -34.94
N ILE A 6 3.09 1.32 -35.24
CA ILE A 6 4.15 1.52 -34.25
C ILE A 6 3.76 2.64 -33.29
N ASN A 7 3.24 3.77 -33.80
CA ASN A 7 2.80 4.89 -32.99
C ASN A 7 1.63 4.50 -32.06
N LYS A 8 0.69 3.69 -32.52
CA LYS A 8 -0.39 3.15 -31.68
C LYS A 8 0.15 2.26 -30.56
N GLN A 9 1.12 1.41 -30.88
CA GLN A 9 1.74 0.53 -29.89
C GLN A 9 2.54 1.32 -28.85
N LEU A 10 3.26 2.34 -29.26
CA LEU A 10 3.99 3.24 -28.35
C LEU A 10 3.04 3.99 -27.43
N TYR A 11 1.91 4.46 -27.94
CA TYR A 11 0.88 5.12 -27.14
C TYR A 11 0.31 4.16 -26.09
N LEU A 12 -0.01 2.95 -26.49
CA LEU A 12 -0.53 1.91 -25.61
C LEU A 12 0.49 1.53 -24.52
N LEU A 13 1.76 1.42 -24.90
CA LEU A 13 2.86 1.16 -23.98
C LEU A 13 2.95 2.26 -22.90
N GLN A 14 2.85 3.51 -23.31
CA GLN A 14 2.86 4.66 -22.38
C GLN A 14 1.68 4.61 -21.41
N ARG A 15 0.49 4.28 -21.93
CA ARG A 15 -0.72 4.15 -21.09
C ARG A 15 -0.57 3.04 -20.06
N TYR A 16 -0.04 1.90 -20.44
CA TYR A 16 0.22 0.80 -19.51
C TYR A 16 1.25 1.17 -18.46
N GLN A 17 2.31 1.88 -18.87
CA GLN A 17 3.32 2.36 -17.93
C GLN A 17 2.71 3.28 -16.86
N GLU A 18 1.89 4.22 -17.26
CA GLU A 18 1.18 5.12 -16.33
C GLU A 18 0.27 4.35 -15.38
N GLN A 19 -0.48 3.36 -15.89
CA GLN A 19 -1.34 2.53 -15.07
C GLN A 19 -0.54 1.71 -14.04
N ALA A 20 0.58 1.11 -14.47
CA ALA A 20 1.43 0.34 -13.58
C ALA A 20 2.02 1.20 -12.47
N GLU A 21 2.49 2.41 -12.79
CA GLU A 21 3.02 3.35 -11.82
C GLU A 21 1.96 3.78 -10.80
N GLN A 22 0.74 4.02 -11.25
CA GLN A 22 -0.38 4.38 -10.38
C GLN A 22 -0.70 3.24 -9.42
N ILE A 23 -0.74 2.00 -9.91
CA ILE A 23 -1.02 0.82 -9.10
C ILE A 23 0.08 0.61 -8.04
N TYR A 24 1.35 0.72 -8.41
CA TYR A 24 2.45 0.63 -7.45
C TYR A 24 2.39 1.74 -6.41
N GLY A 25 2.00 2.95 -6.80
CA GLY A 25 1.78 4.05 -5.87
C GLY A 25 0.69 3.74 -4.85
N GLU A 26 -0.43 3.15 -5.28
CA GLU A 26 -1.51 2.71 -4.39
C GLU A 26 -1.04 1.60 -3.44
N ALA A 27 -0.25 0.65 -3.95
CA ALA A 27 0.31 -0.43 -3.14
C ALA A 27 1.26 0.10 -2.06
N GLU A 28 2.04 1.14 -2.36
CA GLU A 28 2.90 1.82 -1.37
C GLU A 28 2.11 2.52 -0.27
N ILE A 29 1.00 3.16 -0.64
CA ILE A 29 0.10 3.80 0.35
C ILE A 29 -0.45 2.74 1.31
N ILE A 30 -0.89 1.60 0.79
CA ILE A 30 -1.37 0.48 1.61
C ILE A 30 -0.26 0.00 2.55
N GLU A 31 0.99 -0.14 2.06
CA GLU A 31 2.12 -0.56 2.88
C GLU A 31 2.38 0.40 4.06
N ARG A 32 2.25 1.69 3.83
CA ARG A 32 2.38 2.69 4.90
C ARG A 32 1.29 2.55 5.96
N ILE A 33 0.05 2.29 5.54
CA ILE A 33 -1.08 2.07 6.46
C ILE A 33 -0.84 0.81 7.28
N ILE A 34 -0.39 -0.28 6.64
CA ILE A 34 -0.05 -1.53 7.32
C ILE A 34 1.03 -1.27 8.39
N SER A 35 2.07 -0.54 8.04
CA SER A 35 3.16 -0.20 8.98
C SER A 35 2.65 0.58 10.19
N GLU A 36 1.70 1.50 10.00
CA GLU A 36 1.08 2.23 11.11
C GLU A 36 0.32 1.29 12.03
N TYR A 37 -0.44 0.36 11.49
CA TYR A 37 -1.17 -0.62 12.27
C TYR A 37 -0.23 -1.57 13.03
N GLU A 38 0.85 -2.00 12.39
CA GLU A 38 1.86 -2.84 13.05
C GLU A 38 2.52 -2.12 14.23
N ARG A 39 2.84 -0.84 14.08
CA ARG A 39 3.36 -0.02 15.19
C ARG A 39 2.34 0.16 16.30
N ALA A 40 1.07 0.35 15.95
CA ALA A 40 -0.01 0.42 16.94
C ALA A 40 -0.11 -0.88 17.75
N ILE A 41 0.01 -2.04 17.09
CA ILE A 41 0.00 -3.34 17.75
C ILE A 41 1.18 -3.46 18.73
N GLU A 42 2.38 -3.07 18.32
CA GLU A 42 3.56 -3.08 19.21
C GLU A 42 3.32 -2.21 20.45
N THR A 43 2.78 -1.01 20.27
CA THR A 43 2.46 -0.10 21.36
C THR A 43 1.42 -0.70 22.31
N LEU A 44 0.39 -1.33 21.75
CA LEU A 44 -0.65 -1.99 22.56
C LEU A 44 -0.09 -3.16 23.37
N GLN A 45 0.82 -3.92 22.77
CA GLN A 45 1.49 -5.03 23.47
C GLN A 45 2.35 -4.52 24.63
N GLU A 46 3.06 -3.41 24.45
CA GLU A 46 3.83 -2.77 25.52
C GLU A 46 2.93 -2.25 26.63
N MET A 47 1.81 -1.62 26.30
CA MET A 47 0.82 -1.16 27.27
C MET A 47 0.28 -2.29 28.12
N ASP A 48 0.04 -3.46 27.52
CA ASP A 48 -0.52 -4.62 28.19
C ASP A 48 0.46 -5.23 29.20
N THR A 49 1.76 -5.07 28.99
CA THR A 49 2.82 -5.66 29.83
C THR A 49 3.43 -4.68 30.84
N THR A 50 3.21 -3.39 30.71
CA THR A 50 3.80 -2.37 31.56
C THR A 50 2.87 -1.95 32.69
N SER A 51 3.46 -1.64 33.86
CA SER A 51 2.74 -0.99 34.95
C SER A 51 2.89 0.54 34.89
N GLU A 52 3.75 1.07 34.04
CA GLU A 52 3.93 2.51 33.88
C GLU A 52 2.75 3.13 33.15
N LYS A 53 2.23 4.21 33.74
CA LYS A 53 1.11 4.97 33.18
C LYS A 53 1.50 6.33 32.63
N ASP A 54 2.73 6.78 32.91
CA ASP A 54 3.22 8.08 32.46
C ASP A 54 3.66 8.01 31.00
N VAL A 55 3.17 8.93 30.20
CA VAL A 55 3.44 8.98 28.77
C VAL A 55 3.70 10.41 28.34
N LEU A 56 4.31 10.58 27.18
CA LEU A 56 4.43 11.85 26.50
C LEU A 56 3.35 11.92 25.42
N MET A 57 2.53 12.95 25.48
CA MET A 57 1.46 13.16 24.51
C MET A 57 1.89 14.26 23.52
N PRO A 58 1.94 13.99 22.22
CA PRO A 58 2.25 15.02 21.23
C PRO A 58 1.11 16.02 21.13
N VAL A 59 1.44 17.31 21.23
CA VAL A 59 0.47 18.41 21.10
C VAL A 59 0.62 19.17 19.79
N GLY A 60 1.62 18.82 18.97
CA GLY A 60 1.92 19.45 17.70
C GLY A 60 3.22 20.23 17.74
N GLY A 61 3.78 20.59 16.58
CA GLY A 61 4.99 21.40 16.49
C GLY A 61 6.21 20.81 17.19
N ASN A 62 6.31 19.49 17.31
CA ASN A 62 7.36 18.78 18.05
C ASN A 62 7.37 19.09 19.56
N VAL A 63 6.24 19.53 20.10
CA VAL A 63 6.05 19.77 21.52
C VAL A 63 5.26 18.61 22.12
N PHE A 64 5.70 18.15 23.29
CA PHE A 64 5.10 17.02 23.99
C PHE A 64 4.69 17.46 25.40
N ALA A 65 3.53 16.99 25.82
CA ALA A 65 3.04 17.21 27.18
C ALA A 65 3.16 15.92 27.98
N TYR A 66 3.40 16.05 29.28
CA TYR A 66 3.33 14.90 30.16
C TYR A 66 1.87 14.52 30.38
N ALA A 67 1.58 13.22 30.28
CA ALA A 67 0.25 12.69 30.48
C ALA A 67 0.32 11.38 31.24
N SER A 68 -0.80 10.94 31.75
CA SER A 68 -0.92 9.66 32.45
C SER A 68 -2.06 8.86 31.85
N LEU A 69 -1.81 7.57 31.57
CA LEU A 69 -2.83 6.66 31.08
C LEU A 69 -3.78 6.30 32.23
N LYS A 70 -5.07 6.51 32.03
CA LYS A 70 -6.10 6.17 33.01
C LYS A 70 -6.27 4.67 33.14
N ASP A 71 -6.14 3.96 32.05
CA ASP A 71 -6.29 2.50 31.98
C ASP A 71 -5.31 1.97 30.94
N THR A 72 -4.55 0.94 31.31
CA THR A 72 -3.59 0.26 30.43
C THR A 72 -4.15 -1.05 29.85
N GLY A 73 -5.37 -1.42 30.23
CA GLY A 73 -6.00 -2.66 29.77
C GLY A 73 -7.08 -2.48 28.72
N LYS A 74 -7.50 -1.25 28.47
CA LYS A 74 -8.59 -0.90 27.53
C LYS A 74 -8.19 0.25 26.65
N VAL A 75 -8.69 0.22 25.41
CA VAL A 75 -8.47 1.28 24.43
C VAL A 75 -9.75 1.53 23.65
N ILE A 76 -9.78 2.67 22.94
CA ILE A 76 -10.88 3.02 22.05
C ILE A 76 -10.42 2.75 20.62
N VAL A 77 -11.19 1.95 19.89
CA VAL A 77 -10.85 1.48 18.55
C VAL A 77 -11.94 1.87 17.57
N ASN A 78 -11.52 2.35 16.40
CA ASN A 78 -12.42 2.54 15.27
C ASN A 78 -12.77 1.16 14.68
N VAL A 79 -14.02 0.77 14.76
CA VAL A 79 -14.51 -0.53 14.26
C VAL A 79 -15.13 -0.43 12.88
N GLY A 80 -15.10 0.74 12.25
CA GLY A 80 -15.61 1.00 10.90
C GLY A 80 -16.58 2.17 10.88
N SER A 81 -16.68 2.83 9.71
CA SER A 81 -17.61 3.95 9.45
C SER A 81 -17.55 5.09 10.49
N GLY A 82 -16.36 5.33 11.07
CA GLY A 82 -16.19 6.38 12.07
C GLY A 82 -16.76 6.04 13.45
N VAL A 83 -17.14 4.80 13.69
CA VAL A 83 -17.65 4.34 14.98
C VAL A 83 -16.48 3.87 15.85
N PHE A 84 -16.33 4.47 17.04
CA PHE A 84 -15.30 4.14 18.01
C PHE A 84 -15.94 3.45 19.21
N ILE A 85 -15.38 2.33 19.63
CA ILE A 85 -15.84 1.59 20.81
C ILE A 85 -14.67 1.23 21.71
N GLU A 86 -14.96 1.14 23.01
CA GLU A 86 -14.01 0.66 24.00
C GLU A 86 -13.83 -0.84 23.89
N LYS A 87 -12.58 -1.30 23.85
CA LYS A 87 -12.23 -2.73 23.76
C LYS A 87 -11.04 -3.03 24.67
N PRO A 88 -10.97 -4.26 25.18
CA PRO A 88 -9.74 -4.77 25.78
C PRO A 88 -8.61 -4.76 24.76
N ILE A 89 -7.37 -4.62 25.22
CA ILE A 89 -6.20 -4.54 24.32
C ILE A 89 -6.14 -5.74 23.36
N ASN A 90 -6.36 -6.96 23.85
CA ASN A 90 -6.31 -8.15 22.98
C ASN A 90 -7.34 -8.10 21.85
N ALA A 91 -8.55 -7.63 22.14
CA ALA A 91 -9.58 -7.47 21.13
C ALA A 91 -9.23 -6.38 20.12
N ALA A 92 -8.60 -5.30 20.57
CA ALA A 92 -8.12 -4.23 19.70
C ALA A 92 -7.01 -4.74 18.75
N ILE A 93 -6.08 -5.51 19.25
CA ILE A 93 -5.02 -6.15 18.46
C ILE A 93 -5.62 -7.07 17.39
N ASP A 94 -6.61 -7.87 17.73
CA ASP A 94 -7.30 -8.74 16.78
C ASP A 94 -7.98 -7.95 15.66
N ILE A 95 -8.61 -6.83 16.00
CA ILE A 95 -9.24 -5.93 15.02
C ILE A 95 -8.18 -5.38 14.06
N LEU A 96 -7.04 -4.92 14.59
CA LEU A 96 -5.95 -4.37 13.76
C LEU A 96 -5.34 -5.45 12.87
N ASN A 97 -5.14 -6.66 13.38
CA ASN A 97 -4.63 -7.78 12.59
C ASN A 97 -5.56 -8.14 11.43
N ARG A 98 -6.87 -8.12 11.63
CA ARG A 98 -7.84 -8.35 10.54
C ARG A 98 -7.76 -7.25 9.48
N LYS A 99 -7.62 -6.00 9.89
CA LYS A 99 -7.44 -4.88 8.97
C LYS A 99 -6.15 -5.02 8.15
N ILE A 100 -5.07 -5.45 8.78
CA ILE A 100 -3.79 -5.72 8.10
C ILE A 100 -3.97 -6.83 7.07
N ASP A 101 -4.63 -7.94 7.43
CA ASP A 101 -4.88 -9.05 6.50
C ASP A 101 -5.67 -8.61 5.28
N ASP A 102 -6.73 -7.82 5.48
CA ASP A 102 -7.54 -7.29 4.38
C ASP A 102 -6.74 -6.35 3.47
N LEU A 103 -5.91 -5.50 4.07
CA LEU A 103 -5.03 -4.59 3.32
C LEU A 103 -3.97 -5.35 2.53
N ARG A 104 -3.39 -6.41 3.10
CA ARG A 104 -2.42 -7.25 2.38
C ARG A 104 -3.05 -7.96 1.18
N LYS A 105 -4.27 -8.43 1.31
CA LYS A 105 -5.01 -9.03 0.18
C LYS A 105 -5.24 -8.02 -0.94
N SER A 106 -5.61 -6.79 -0.58
CA SER A 106 -5.78 -5.71 -1.56
C SER A 106 -4.45 -5.37 -2.25
N GLN A 107 -3.37 -5.29 -1.48
CA GLN A 107 -2.02 -5.03 -1.99
C GLN A 107 -1.56 -6.11 -2.96
N GLU A 108 -1.77 -7.38 -2.62
CA GLU A 108 -1.44 -8.51 -3.48
C GLU A 108 -2.19 -8.47 -4.82
N ARG A 109 -3.47 -8.11 -4.79
CA ARG A 109 -4.26 -7.96 -6.03
C ARG A 109 -3.73 -6.83 -6.90
N LEU A 110 -3.38 -5.70 -6.29
CA LEU A 110 -2.80 -4.56 -7.01
C LEU A 110 -1.47 -4.95 -7.67
N ILE A 111 -0.58 -5.57 -6.92
CA ILE A 111 0.73 -6.01 -7.43
C ILE A 111 0.57 -7.02 -8.56
N LYS A 112 -0.35 -7.97 -8.42
CA LYS A 112 -0.65 -8.96 -9.46
C LYS A 112 -1.12 -8.28 -10.75
N THR A 113 -2.02 -7.29 -10.62
CA THR A 113 -2.49 -6.51 -11.77
C THR A 113 -1.36 -5.75 -12.44
N ALA A 114 -0.47 -5.14 -11.65
CA ALA A 114 0.71 -4.44 -12.18
C ALA A 114 1.66 -5.38 -12.92
N GLU A 115 1.87 -6.59 -12.41
CA GLU A 115 2.68 -7.62 -13.07
C GLU A 115 2.08 -8.06 -14.41
N GLU A 116 0.75 -8.22 -14.48
CA GLU A 116 0.04 -8.53 -15.72
C GLU A 116 0.21 -7.40 -16.74
N ILE A 117 0.13 -6.14 -16.30
CA ILE A 117 0.36 -4.98 -17.15
C ILE A 117 1.80 -4.96 -17.67
N LYS A 118 2.78 -5.23 -16.80
CA LYS A 118 4.19 -5.33 -17.21
C LYS A 118 4.42 -6.41 -18.26
N ALA A 119 3.77 -7.57 -18.12
CA ALA A 119 3.87 -8.65 -19.12
C ALA A 119 3.36 -8.20 -20.48
N ARG A 120 2.26 -7.43 -20.51
CA ARG A 120 1.74 -6.86 -21.77
C ARG A 120 2.68 -5.82 -22.35
N MET A 121 3.32 -5.01 -21.50
CA MET A 121 4.32 -4.03 -21.94
C MET A 121 5.52 -4.71 -22.60
N GLU A 122 6.02 -5.78 -22.01
CA GLU A 122 7.12 -6.57 -22.56
C GLU A 122 6.75 -7.18 -23.92
N GLU A 123 5.53 -7.69 -24.05
CA GLU A 123 5.02 -8.22 -25.30
C GLU A 123 4.95 -7.15 -26.39
N ILE A 124 4.44 -5.97 -26.07
CA ILE A 124 4.40 -4.83 -27.00
C ILE A 124 5.81 -4.39 -27.38
N GLY A 125 6.72 -4.30 -26.42
CA GLY A 125 8.12 -3.95 -26.65
C GLY A 125 8.80 -4.90 -27.62
N ARG A 126 8.56 -6.22 -27.48
CA ARG A 126 9.07 -7.23 -28.40
C ARG A 126 8.50 -7.06 -29.81
N LYS A 127 7.19 -6.83 -29.92
CA LYS A 127 6.54 -6.61 -31.22
C LYS A 127 7.10 -5.41 -31.96
N ILE A 128 7.34 -4.31 -31.25
CA ILE A 128 7.93 -3.09 -31.83
C ILE A 128 9.36 -3.39 -32.28
N SER A 129 10.16 -4.03 -31.46
CA SER A 129 11.55 -4.39 -31.77
C SER A 129 11.64 -5.32 -32.99
N GLU A 130 10.79 -6.34 -33.06
CA GLU A 130 10.72 -7.27 -34.21
C GLU A 130 10.22 -6.53 -35.46
N GLY A 131 9.23 -5.65 -35.34
CA GLY A 131 8.72 -4.81 -36.41
C GLY A 131 9.78 -3.86 -36.98
N ASP A 132 10.59 -3.24 -36.14
CA ASP A 132 11.69 -2.37 -36.56
C ASP A 132 12.77 -3.15 -37.29
N VAL A 133 13.12 -4.34 -36.82
CA VAL A 133 14.08 -5.24 -37.51
C VAL A 133 13.56 -5.64 -38.89
N GLN A 134 12.29 -6.01 -39.02
CA GLN A 134 11.68 -6.36 -40.30
C GLN A 134 11.65 -5.18 -41.28
N VAL A 135 11.35 -3.98 -40.78
CA VAL A 135 11.37 -2.76 -41.63
C VAL A 135 12.79 -2.46 -42.09
N SER A 136 13.79 -2.61 -41.24
CA SER A 136 15.20 -2.43 -41.58
C SER A 136 15.67 -3.44 -42.64
N GLU A 137 15.26 -4.70 -42.52
CA GLU A 137 15.59 -5.73 -43.52
C GLU A 137 14.94 -5.48 -44.90
N LYS A 138 13.73 -4.91 -44.90
CA LYS A 138 13.02 -4.61 -46.16
C LYS A 138 13.56 -3.39 -46.90
N LYS A 139 14.37 -2.54 -46.27
CA LYS A 139 15.02 -1.40 -46.90
C LYS A 139 16.32 -1.71 -47.62
N ASP A 140 16.87 -2.86 -47.38
CA ASP A 140 18.05 -3.38 -48.07
C ASP A 140 17.63 -4.18 -49.33
#